data_b63aab17b349024db9aa1c7f569184f7
#
_entry.id   b63aab17b349024db9aa1c7f569184f7
#
_cell.length_a   1.000
_cell.length_b   1.000
_cell.length_c   1.000
_cell.angle_alpha   90.00
_cell.angle_beta   90.00
_cell.angle_gamma   90.00
#
_symmetry.space_group_name_H-M   'P 1'
#
loop_
_entity.id
_entity.type
_entity.pdbx_description
1 polymer ?
#
loop_
_entity_poly.entity_id
_entity_poly.type
_entity_poly.pdbx_seq_one_letter_code
_entity_poly.pdbx_strand_id
1 'polypeptide(L)'
;MIREYDMKEKRKIYYLTNAEFDVQISKGMIISMKRTGDSYQTQYADEKLGFGGICILYEDVHKNTVEFFANDQETYQESGVVRRDNGLSYQTESSDGTISVSISYELEYDKLSQKIQVINTSEKEITLCDVGIRQACHTEFKWGESASPNVIGHYHIGGNSSHGTYYRVDGEGPCLIFAPQEDTQLLYYDVQKWFNPESNEREQKETEEGKGFTMLYPFAAKRAERAAKNGARLRAQQHTVLLKSGETVSFSFAYLWADHFLRAGKRMAQEGLIHAVSIPGYTIPQGTNVQLCLESTWGQGEVKVFCDESKKPISCIRTKECESDTKQYFYEFSFETLGEHTISIRYGKQKQAYLYYFATQPVETLW
;
A
#
# COMPACT_ATOMS: atom_id res chain seq x y z
N MET A 1 21.79 15.33 1.83
CA MET A 1 21.94 16.71 2.35
C MET A 1 20.56 17.18 2.77
N ILE A 2 20.35 17.54 4.01
CA ILE A 2 19.07 18.04 4.53
C ILE A 2 19.07 19.56 4.43
N ARG A 3 18.16 20.13 3.63
CA ARG A 3 17.94 21.57 3.53
C ARG A 3 16.63 21.95 4.20
N GLU A 4 16.54 23.12 4.81
CA GLU A 4 15.33 23.68 5.41
C GLU A 4 14.87 24.93 4.65
N TYR A 5 13.56 25.10 4.54
CA TYR A 5 12.70 26.27 4.32
C TYR A 5 11.91 26.37 3.01
N ASP A 6 10.59 26.45 3.20
CA ASP A 6 9.71 27.29 2.38
C ASP A 6 8.99 28.31 3.28
N MET A 7 9.05 29.59 2.93
CA MET A 7 8.57 30.71 3.77
C MET A 7 7.08 31.04 3.57
N LYS A 8 6.36 30.39 2.66
CA LYS A 8 4.97 30.80 2.34
C LYS A 8 3.90 30.30 3.30
N GLU A 9 4.13 29.20 4.05
CA GLU A 9 3.10 28.61 4.93
C GLU A 9 3.54 28.28 6.35
N LYS A 10 4.68 28.70 6.87
CA LYS A 10 5.22 28.29 8.18
C LYS A 10 5.34 26.76 8.35
N ARG A 11 5.38 25.98 7.26
CA ARG A 11 5.58 24.53 7.29
C ARG A 11 7.06 24.20 7.23
N LYS A 12 7.54 23.36 8.14
CA LYS A 12 8.89 22.87 8.08
C LYS A 12 8.95 21.67 7.13
N ILE A 13 9.85 21.75 6.13
CA ILE A 13 10.06 20.74 5.13
C ILE A 13 11.42 20.11 5.35
N TYR A 14 11.47 18.78 5.34
CA TYR A 14 12.67 17.97 5.44
C TYR A 14 12.94 17.32 4.09
N TYR A 15 14.19 17.34 3.64
CA TYR A 15 14.60 16.79 2.36
C TYR A 15 15.43 15.55 2.57
N LEU A 16 15.07 14.45 1.90
CA LEU A 16 15.86 13.24 1.78
C LEU A 16 16.18 13.03 0.30
N THR A 17 17.45 13.09 -0.08
CA THR A 17 17.87 13.07 -1.49
C THR A 17 19.10 12.19 -1.68
N ASN A 18 19.05 11.34 -2.70
CA ASN A 18 20.20 10.57 -3.20
C ASN A 18 20.19 10.48 -4.73
N ALA A 19 20.90 9.52 -5.32
CA ALA A 19 20.97 9.31 -6.76
C ALA A 19 19.63 8.87 -7.40
N GLU A 20 18.72 8.27 -6.63
CA GLU A 20 17.44 7.73 -7.13
C GLU A 20 16.22 8.52 -6.62
N PHE A 21 16.31 9.16 -5.46
CA PHE A 21 15.18 9.78 -4.79
C PHE A 21 15.40 11.26 -4.50
N ASP A 22 14.38 12.07 -4.77
CA ASP A 22 14.22 13.44 -4.28
C ASP A 22 12.87 13.52 -3.55
N VAL A 23 12.94 13.58 -2.22
CA VAL A 23 11.78 13.44 -1.33
C VAL A 23 11.68 14.63 -0.40
N GLN A 24 10.48 15.18 -0.27
CA GLN A 24 10.16 16.21 0.71
C GLN A 24 9.13 15.66 1.70
N ILE A 25 9.43 15.81 2.98
CA ILE A 25 8.59 15.33 4.09
C ILE A 25 8.17 16.53 4.94
N SER A 26 6.89 16.60 5.23
CA SER A 26 6.32 17.58 6.16
C SER A 26 5.28 16.90 7.04
N LYS A 27 5.29 17.21 8.32
CA LYS A 27 4.37 16.62 9.31
C LYS A 27 4.35 15.07 9.27
N GLY A 28 5.49 14.45 9.03
CA GLY A 28 5.60 13.00 8.93
C GLY A 28 5.01 12.38 7.66
N MET A 29 4.57 13.19 6.68
CA MET A 29 4.07 12.73 5.37
C MET A 29 5.03 13.12 4.26
N ILE A 30 5.10 12.30 3.24
CA ILE A 30 5.82 12.61 1.99
C ILE A 30 4.90 13.50 1.15
N ILE A 31 5.26 14.78 1.02
CA ILE A 31 4.51 15.80 0.26
C ILE A 31 5.09 16.01 -1.14
N SER A 32 6.28 15.51 -1.41
CA SER A 32 6.88 15.48 -2.74
C SER A 32 7.73 14.22 -2.86
N MET A 33 7.59 13.54 -3.97
CA MET A 33 8.44 12.41 -4.33
C MET A 33 8.67 12.41 -5.83
N LYS A 34 9.95 12.51 -6.21
CA LYS A 34 10.42 12.48 -7.59
C LYS A 34 11.58 11.50 -7.72
N ARG A 35 11.76 10.95 -8.91
CA ARG A 35 13.00 10.23 -9.23
C ARG A 35 14.07 11.23 -9.64
N THR A 36 15.23 11.15 -9.02
CA THR A 36 16.39 11.98 -9.37
C THR A 36 16.80 11.70 -10.82
N GLY A 37 16.99 12.76 -11.62
CA GLY A 37 17.39 12.63 -13.02
C GLY A 37 16.26 12.25 -13.99
N ASP A 38 15.02 12.11 -13.53
CA ASP A 38 13.85 11.92 -14.41
C ASP A 38 13.67 13.15 -15.32
N SER A 39 13.68 12.94 -16.63
CA SER A 39 13.52 14.00 -17.63
C SER A 39 12.12 14.63 -17.61
N TYR A 40 11.12 13.89 -17.16
CA TYR A 40 9.74 14.37 -17.04
C TYR A 40 9.49 15.18 -15.76
N GLN A 41 10.41 15.11 -14.77
CA GLN A 41 10.28 15.78 -13.48
C GLN A 41 8.94 15.47 -12.78
N THR A 42 8.45 14.26 -12.94
CA THR A 42 7.13 13.82 -12.46
C THR A 42 7.06 13.93 -10.94
N GLN A 43 6.02 14.63 -10.45
CA GLN A 43 5.65 14.65 -9.04
C GLN A 43 4.68 13.52 -8.76
N TYR A 44 5.06 12.59 -7.87
CA TYR A 44 4.25 11.39 -7.58
C TYR A 44 3.29 11.59 -6.41
N ALA A 45 3.70 12.29 -5.36
CA ALA A 45 2.86 12.54 -4.19
C ALA A 45 2.05 13.83 -4.34
N ASP A 46 0.81 13.84 -3.88
CA ASP A 46 0.03 15.07 -3.76
C ASP A 46 0.63 15.97 -2.68
N GLU A 47 0.83 17.24 -2.97
CA GLU A 47 1.50 18.18 -2.06
C GLU A 47 0.71 18.49 -0.77
N LYS A 48 -0.62 18.34 -0.81
CA LYS A 48 -1.51 18.62 0.32
C LYS A 48 -1.81 17.38 1.14
N LEU A 49 -2.12 16.29 0.46
CA LEU A 49 -2.57 15.04 1.09
C LEU A 49 -1.41 14.09 1.35
N GLY A 50 -0.41 14.03 0.48
CA GLY A 50 0.83 13.26 0.63
C GLY A 50 0.67 11.74 0.65
N PHE A 51 1.83 11.07 0.65
CA PHE A 51 1.94 9.64 0.96
C PHE A 51 2.31 9.43 2.44
N GLY A 52 1.93 8.29 3.00
CA GLY A 52 2.37 7.85 4.31
C GLY A 52 1.65 8.50 5.49
N GLY A 53 0.57 9.25 5.27
CA GLY A 53 -0.28 9.73 6.35
C GLY A 53 -0.98 8.55 7.06
N ILE A 54 -1.00 8.55 8.41
CA ILE A 54 -1.46 7.43 9.21
C ILE A 54 -2.79 7.76 9.88
N CYS A 55 -3.75 6.85 9.71
CA CYS A 55 -5.04 6.87 10.42
C CYS A 55 -5.19 5.57 11.22
N ILE A 56 -5.46 5.68 12.51
CA ILE A 56 -5.63 4.55 13.41
C ILE A 56 -7.02 4.60 14.02
N LEU A 57 -7.73 3.48 14.02
CA LEU A 57 -8.96 3.29 14.76
C LEU A 57 -8.70 2.26 15.87
N TYR A 58 -8.95 2.64 17.11
CA TYR A 58 -8.76 1.76 18.26
C TYR A 58 -9.93 1.86 19.23
N GLU A 59 -10.09 0.83 20.05
CA GLU A 59 -10.95 0.87 21.23
C GLU A 59 -10.11 1.17 22.46
N ASP A 60 -10.44 2.26 23.14
CA ASP A 60 -9.79 2.68 24.37
C ASP A 60 -10.05 1.71 25.54
N VAL A 61 -9.54 2.03 26.71
CA VAL A 61 -9.74 1.25 27.96
C VAL A 61 -11.21 1.16 28.42
N HIS A 62 -12.07 2.04 27.92
CA HIS A 62 -13.52 2.06 28.18
C HIS A 62 -14.32 1.46 27.03
N LYS A 63 -13.67 0.86 26.04
CA LYS A 63 -14.27 0.32 24.82
C LYS A 63 -14.95 1.37 23.92
N ASN A 64 -14.57 2.65 24.07
CA ASN A 64 -14.96 3.66 23.12
C ASN A 64 -14.09 3.54 21.86
N THR A 65 -14.72 3.68 20.72
CA THR A 65 -13.97 3.72 19.43
C THR A 65 -13.43 5.12 19.21
N VAL A 66 -12.11 5.23 19.09
CA VAL A 66 -11.38 6.48 18.87
C VAL A 66 -10.70 6.42 17.51
N GLU A 67 -10.83 7.48 16.72
CA GLU A 67 -10.10 7.67 15.46
C GLU A 67 -9.00 8.70 15.67
N PHE A 68 -7.78 8.33 15.30
CA PHE A 68 -6.58 9.13 15.48
C PHE A 68 -5.83 9.30 14.15
N PHE A 69 -5.57 10.55 13.77
CA PHE A 69 -4.77 10.91 12.60
C PHE A 69 -3.40 11.43 13.06
N ALA A 70 -2.37 10.60 12.89
CA ALA A 70 -1.02 10.87 13.40
C ALA A 70 -0.35 12.09 12.73
N ASN A 71 -0.88 12.57 11.62
CA ASN A 71 -0.31 13.66 10.82
C ASN A 71 -1.20 14.93 10.85
N ASP A 72 -2.20 14.98 11.71
CA ASP A 72 -3.07 16.14 11.82
C ASP A 72 -2.33 17.35 12.43
N GLN A 73 -2.80 18.56 12.12
CA GLN A 73 -2.21 19.79 12.63
C GLN A 73 -2.27 19.89 14.15
N GLU A 74 -3.33 19.36 14.76
CA GLU A 74 -3.53 19.39 16.21
C GLU A 74 -2.61 18.43 16.97
N THR A 75 -2.23 17.33 16.35
CA THR A 75 -1.37 16.30 16.97
C THR A 75 0.10 16.45 16.61
N TYR A 76 0.43 17.24 15.59
CA TYR A 76 1.80 17.45 15.15
C TYR A 76 2.59 18.32 16.12
N GLN A 77 3.65 17.76 16.67
CA GLN A 77 4.63 18.50 17.45
C GLN A 77 6.02 18.41 16.79
N GLU A 78 6.59 19.53 16.43
CA GLU A 78 7.90 19.56 15.79
C GLU A 78 9.03 19.04 16.68
N SER A 79 8.87 19.11 18.00
CA SER A 79 9.79 18.52 18.98
C SER A 79 9.90 17.00 18.90
N GLY A 80 8.92 16.32 18.29
CA GLY A 80 8.93 14.87 18.05
C GLY A 80 9.77 14.42 16.83
N VAL A 81 10.44 15.35 16.13
CA VAL A 81 11.22 15.02 14.92
C VAL A 81 12.67 14.79 15.27
N VAL A 82 13.16 13.59 14.94
CA VAL A 82 14.59 13.20 15.08
C VAL A 82 15.18 12.97 13.70
N ARG A 83 16.30 13.63 13.42
CA ARG A 83 17.03 13.54 12.15
C ARG A 83 18.21 12.59 12.27
N ARG A 84 18.50 11.90 11.17
CA ARG A 84 19.68 11.06 10.95
C ARG A 84 20.28 11.43 9.60
N ASP A 85 21.50 10.98 9.30
CA ASP A 85 22.20 11.33 8.06
C ASP A 85 21.40 10.96 6.80
N ASN A 86 20.75 9.79 6.80
CA ASN A 86 19.97 9.25 5.69
C ASN A 86 18.48 9.09 6.03
N GLY A 87 18.00 9.65 7.15
CA GLY A 87 16.64 9.38 7.60
C GLY A 87 16.03 10.42 8.50
N LEU A 88 14.76 10.23 8.76
CA LEU A 88 13.93 11.07 9.59
C LEU A 88 12.98 10.19 10.39
N SER A 89 12.84 10.42 11.69
CA SER A 89 11.77 9.83 12.47
C SER A 89 10.90 10.92 13.10
N TYR A 90 9.62 10.60 13.18
CA TYR A 90 8.58 11.48 13.69
C TYR A 90 7.74 10.71 14.71
N GLN A 91 7.47 11.32 15.86
CA GLN A 91 6.63 10.72 16.90
C GLN A 91 5.49 11.66 17.25
N THR A 92 4.33 11.08 17.47
CA THR A 92 3.10 11.78 17.91
C THR A 92 2.31 10.89 18.85
N GLU A 93 1.42 11.50 19.62
CA GLU A 93 0.56 10.82 20.60
C GLU A 93 -0.89 11.19 20.37
N SER A 94 -1.81 10.25 20.66
CA SER A 94 -3.23 10.55 20.68
C SER A 94 -3.57 11.56 21.79
N SER A 95 -4.61 12.36 21.60
CA SER A 95 -4.99 13.41 22.54
C SER A 95 -5.37 12.87 23.93
N ASP A 96 -5.79 11.61 24.00
CA ASP A 96 -6.12 10.91 25.26
C ASP A 96 -4.89 10.22 25.88
N GLY A 97 -3.70 10.30 25.26
CA GLY A 97 -2.49 9.66 25.72
C GLY A 97 -2.50 8.13 25.67
N THR A 98 -3.46 7.52 24.97
CA THR A 98 -3.64 6.06 24.92
C THR A 98 -2.62 5.39 24.01
N ILE A 99 -2.32 6.00 22.86
CA ILE A 99 -1.35 5.46 21.90
C ILE A 99 -0.31 6.51 21.49
N SER A 100 0.91 6.03 21.26
CA SER A 100 1.97 6.77 20.61
C SER A 100 2.28 6.13 19.26
N VAL A 101 2.50 6.96 18.23
CA VAL A 101 2.85 6.52 16.88
C VAL A 101 4.20 7.11 16.49
N SER A 102 5.11 6.24 16.07
CA SER A 102 6.39 6.63 15.48
C SER A 102 6.39 6.27 14.01
N ILE A 103 6.75 7.23 13.15
CA ILE A 103 6.92 7.05 11.72
C ILE A 103 8.36 7.38 11.38
N SER A 104 9.09 6.45 10.80
CA SER A 104 10.46 6.69 10.35
C SER A 104 10.61 6.44 8.86
N TYR A 105 11.42 7.27 8.24
CA TYR A 105 11.86 7.14 6.85
C TYR A 105 13.37 6.99 6.83
N GLU A 106 13.86 6.04 6.06
CA GLU A 106 15.28 5.82 5.85
C GLU A 106 15.55 5.65 4.36
N LEU A 107 16.43 6.49 3.83
CA LEU A 107 16.81 6.49 2.44
C LEU A 107 18.03 5.60 2.24
N GLU A 108 17.84 4.46 1.63
CA GLU A 108 18.88 3.54 1.18
C GLU A 108 19.28 3.89 -0.27
N TYR A 109 20.22 3.12 -0.84
CA TYR A 109 20.72 3.42 -2.18
C TYR A 109 19.59 3.47 -3.23
N ASP A 110 18.72 2.47 -3.26
CA ASP A 110 17.69 2.25 -4.31
C ASP A 110 16.26 2.11 -3.76
N LYS A 111 16.07 2.42 -2.47
CA LYS A 111 14.75 2.42 -1.84
C LYS A 111 14.63 3.45 -0.72
N LEU A 112 13.40 3.89 -0.49
CA LEU A 112 13.00 4.65 0.68
C LEU A 112 12.17 3.74 1.58
N SER A 113 12.73 3.35 2.70
CA SER A 113 12.04 2.53 3.72
C SER A 113 11.16 3.42 4.59
N GLN A 114 9.94 2.95 4.88
CA GLN A 114 9.02 3.55 5.86
C GLN A 114 8.69 2.52 6.93
N LYS A 115 8.91 2.87 8.20
CA LYS A 115 8.51 2.05 9.34
C LYS A 115 7.53 2.81 10.22
N ILE A 116 6.44 2.14 10.57
CA ILE A 116 5.38 2.65 11.44
C ILE A 116 5.35 1.78 12.67
N GLN A 117 5.37 2.39 13.85
CA GLN A 117 5.24 1.71 15.13
C GLN A 117 4.10 2.33 15.90
N VAL A 118 3.19 1.51 16.40
CA VAL A 118 2.07 1.91 17.27
C VAL A 118 2.29 1.27 18.62
N ILE A 119 2.38 2.10 19.65
CA ILE A 119 2.68 1.71 21.04
C ILE A 119 1.46 2.02 21.89
N ASN A 120 1.02 1.05 22.68
CA ASN A 120 0.04 1.31 23.74
C ASN A 120 0.76 1.99 24.92
N THR A 121 0.51 3.27 25.15
CA THR A 121 1.08 4.06 26.24
C THR A 121 0.19 4.09 27.48
N SER A 122 -1.01 3.53 27.40
CA SER A 122 -1.92 3.43 28.55
C SER A 122 -1.51 2.28 29.51
N GLU A 123 -2.04 2.31 30.73
CA GLU A 123 -1.83 1.26 31.73
C GLU A 123 -2.61 -0.04 31.47
N LYS A 124 -3.54 -0.03 30.53
CA LYS A 124 -4.45 -1.15 30.25
C LYS A 124 -4.31 -1.65 28.81
N GLU A 125 -4.83 -2.83 28.57
CA GLU A 125 -4.95 -3.40 27.23
C GLU A 125 -5.94 -2.58 26.37
N ILE A 126 -5.57 -2.35 25.11
CA ILE A 126 -6.40 -1.72 24.09
C ILE A 126 -6.55 -2.63 22.88
N THR A 127 -7.51 -2.34 22.03
CA THR A 127 -7.73 -3.07 20.77
C THR A 127 -7.48 -2.15 19.60
N LEU A 128 -6.46 -2.41 18.78
CA LEU A 128 -6.33 -1.78 17.49
C LEU A 128 -7.30 -2.44 16.49
N CYS A 129 -8.16 -1.63 15.90
CA CYS A 129 -9.20 -2.09 14.96
C CYS A 129 -8.79 -1.90 13.51
N ASP A 130 -8.24 -0.73 13.18
CA ASP A 130 -7.81 -0.39 11.82
C ASP A 130 -6.50 0.38 11.89
N VAL A 131 -5.58 0.12 10.95
CA VAL A 131 -4.39 0.93 10.73
C VAL A 131 -4.31 1.23 9.23
N GLY A 132 -4.48 2.48 8.87
CA GLY A 132 -4.53 2.93 7.48
C GLY A 132 -3.35 3.82 7.12
N ILE A 133 -2.83 3.65 5.91
CA ILE A 133 -1.71 4.41 5.35
C ILE A 133 -2.19 5.11 4.10
N ARG A 134 -2.15 6.44 4.13
CA ARG A 134 -2.60 7.27 3.00
C ARG A 134 -1.66 7.15 1.82
N GLN A 135 -2.26 7.04 0.64
CA GLN A 135 -1.60 7.06 -0.64
C GLN A 135 -2.34 8.04 -1.56
N ALA A 136 -1.94 9.30 -1.52
CA ALA A 136 -2.52 10.34 -2.36
C ALA A 136 -1.52 10.71 -3.47
N CYS A 137 -1.73 10.19 -4.67
CA CYS A 137 -0.90 10.52 -5.81
C CYS A 137 -1.28 11.88 -6.41
N HIS A 138 -0.30 12.54 -7.02
CA HIS A 138 -0.50 13.82 -7.69
C HIS A 138 -1.34 13.64 -8.95
N THR A 139 -2.61 14.00 -8.84
CA THR A 139 -3.58 13.95 -9.94
C THR A 139 -4.35 15.26 -9.97
N GLU A 140 -4.14 16.06 -10.98
CA GLU A 140 -4.81 17.34 -11.16
C GLU A 140 -5.35 17.46 -12.58
N PHE A 141 -6.67 17.31 -12.72
CA PHE A 141 -7.34 17.46 -14.01
C PHE A 141 -7.87 18.89 -14.12
N LYS A 142 -7.28 19.67 -15.01
CA LYS A 142 -7.75 21.02 -15.35
C LYS A 142 -8.31 21.04 -16.75
N TRP A 143 -9.43 21.73 -16.93
CA TRP A 143 -10.05 21.85 -18.25
C TRP A 143 -9.09 22.52 -19.23
N GLY A 144 -8.87 21.88 -20.38
CA GLY A 144 -7.97 22.39 -21.44
C GLY A 144 -6.49 22.07 -21.25
N GLU A 145 -6.08 21.46 -20.13
CA GLU A 145 -4.71 21.00 -19.91
C GLU A 145 -4.55 19.51 -20.26
N SER A 146 -3.33 19.11 -20.59
CA SER A 146 -3.01 17.69 -20.83
C SER A 146 -3.08 16.89 -19.54
N ALA A 147 -3.72 15.72 -19.60
CA ALA A 147 -3.71 14.77 -18.49
C ALA A 147 -2.38 13.98 -18.36
N SER A 148 -1.52 14.03 -19.37
CA SER A 148 -0.27 13.24 -19.45
C SER A 148 0.63 13.30 -18.21
N PRO A 149 0.85 14.47 -17.55
CA PRO A 149 1.72 14.54 -16.40
C PRO A 149 1.08 14.02 -15.10
N ASN A 150 -0.23 13.75 -15.10
CA ASN A 150 -0.91 13.22 -13.93
C ASN A 150 -0.43 11.80 -13.61
N VAL A 151 -0.41 11.48 -12.33
CA VAL A 151 -0.03 10.15 -11.82
C VAL A 151 -1.29 9.36 -11.49
N ILE A 152 -1.35 8.13 -11.96
CA ILE A 152 -2.39 7.16 -11.58
C ILE A 152 -1.80 6.07 -10.70
N GLY A 153 -2.61 5.56 -9.77
CA GLY A 153 -2.25 4.49 -8.87
C GLY A 153 -3.03 3.22 -9.16
N HIS A 154 -2.35 2.10 -9.25
CA HIS A 154 -2.95 0.76 -9.30
C HIS A 154 -2.56 -0.01 -8.04
N TYR A 155 -3.54 -0.69 -7.44
CA TYR A 155 -3.36 -1.39 -6.18
C TYR A 155 -3.72 -2.86 -6.31
N HIS A 156 -2.82 -3.71 -5.87
CA HIS A 156 -3.07 -5.13 -5.66
C HIS A 156 -3.03 -5.42 -4.16
N ILE A 157 -4.14 -5.88 -3.61
CA ILE A 157 -4.24 -6.25 -2.19
C ILE A 157 -4.31 -7.76 -2.08
N GLY A 158 -3.21 -8.37 -1.71
CA GLY A 158 -3.05 -9.82 -1.68
C GLY A 158 -1.98 -10.27 -0.68
N GLY A 159 -2.08 -9.85 0.58
CA GLY A 159 -1.18 -10.31 1.65
C GLY A 159 0.21 -9.68 1.60
N ASN A 160 1.27 -10.48 1.75
CA ASN A 160 2.65 -10.01 1.76
C ASN A 160 3.18 -9.55 0.39
N SER A 161 2.50 -9.87 -0.72
CA SER A 161 2.83 -9.40 -2.06
C SER A 161 1.90 -8.30 -2.57
N SER A 162 1.15 -7.69 -1.67
CA SER A 162 0.39 -6.49 -1.98
C SER A 162 1.31 -5.37 -2.44
N HIS A 163 0.81 -4.51 -3.32
CA HIS A 163 1.57 -3.36 -3.78
C HIS A 163 0.67 -2.26 -4.33
N GLY A 164 1.19 -1.05 -4.35
CA GLY A 164 0.71 0.07 -5.17
C GLY A 164 1.75 0.38 -6.24
N THR A 165 1.33 0.63 -7.47
CA THR A 165 2.18 1.14 -8.55
C THR A 165 1.65 2.47 -9.01
N TYR A 166 2.55 3.45 -9.14
CA TYR A 166 2.20 4.82 -9.51
C TYR A 166 3.02 5.20 -10.74
N TYR A 167 2.35 5.66 -11.78
CA TYR A 167 3.00 6.05 -13.03
C TYR A 167 2.18 7.11 -13.75
N ARG A 168 2.78 7.80 -14.70
CA ARG A 168 2.12 8.83 -15.50
C ARG A 168 1.00 8.24 -16.36
N VAL A 169 -0.05 9.03 -16.58
CA VAL A 169 -1.21 8.62 -17.41
C VAL A 169 -0.78 8.23 -18.84
N ASP A 170 0.25 8.89 -19.39
CA ASP A 170 0.78 8.54 -20.72
C ASP A 170 1.65 7.26 -20.73
N GLY A 171 1.93 6.70 -19.57
CA GLY A 171 2.77 5.50 -19.42
C GLY A 171 4.27 5.76 -19.55
N GLU A 172 4.69 7.01 -19.75
CA GLU A 172 6.10 7.37 -19.92
C GLU A 172 6.81 7.61 -18.59
N GLY A 173 8.14 7.42 -18.60
CA GLY A 173 8.99 7.68 -17.42
C GLY A 173 8.95 6.55 -16.38
N PRO A 174 9.51 6.82 -15.19
CA PRO A 174 9.63 5.83 -14.14
C PRO A 174 8.28 5.47 -13.50
N CYS A 175 8.25 4.29 -12.89
CA CYS A 175 7.14 3.81 -12.07
C CYS A 175 7.58 3.75 -10.61
N LEU A 176 6.84 4.39 -9.71
CA LEU A 176 7.01 4.25 -8.28
C LEU A 176 6.20 3.04 -7.79
N ILE A 177 6.82 2.23 -6.94
CA ILE A 177 6.20 1.06 -6.31
C ILE A 177 6.17 1.30 -4.81
N PHE A 178 5.02 1.08 -4.17
CA PHE A 178 4.87 0.99 -2.73
C PHE A 178 4.56 -0.45 -2.35
N ALA A 179 5.33 -1.05 -1.46
CA ALA A 179 5.20 -2.45 -1.11
C ALA A 179 5.48 -2.72 0.38
N PRO A 180 4.76 -3.67 1.00
CA PRO A 180 5.08 -4.13 2.34
C PRO A 180 6.44 -4.83 2.36
N GLN A 181 7.12 -4.71 3.49
CA GLN A 181 8.40 -5.33 3.77
C GLN A 181 8.29 -6.24 5.00
N GLU A 182 9.30 -7.05 5.23
CA GLU A 182 9.36 -7.99 6.35
C GLU A 182 8.11 -8.90 6.38
N ASP A 183 7.42 -8.98 7.52
CA ASP A 183 6.20 -9.77 7.71
C ASP A 183 4.93 -8.94 7.54
N THR A 184 5.05 -7.68 7.12
CA THR A 184 3.91 -6.80 6.90
C THR A 184 3.06 -7.31 5.73
N GLN A 185 1.74 -7.20 5.88
CA GLN A 185 0.74 -7.51 4.86
C GLN A 185 -0.13 -6.29 4.60
N LEU A 186 -0.78 -6.25 3.45
CA LEU A 186 -1.94 -5.38 3.22
C LEU A 186 -3.15 -6.26 2.92
N LEU A 187 -4.22 -6.07 3.70
CA LEU A 187 -5.41 -6.92 3.67
C LEU A 187 -6.68 -6.17 3.23
N TYR A 188 -6.62 -4.85 3.16
CA TYR A 188 -7.76 -4.04 2.79
C TYR A 188 -7.32 -2.73 2.14
N TYR A 189 -8.18 -2.15 1.33
CA TYR A 189 -8.03 -0.79 0.83
C TYR A 189 -9.40 -0.09 0.77
N ASP A 190 -9.37 1.22 0.88
CA ASP A 190 -10.54 2.07 0.78
C ASP A 190 -10.19 3.34 0.01
N VAL A 191 -11.13 3.85 -0.75
CA VAL A 191 -11.00 5.14 -1.44
C VAL A 191 -11.79 6.16 -0.65
N GLN A 192 -11.09 7.09 -0.03
CA GLN A 192 -11.73 8.14 0.74
C GLN A 192 -11.97 9.37 -0.13
N LYS A 193 -13.15 9.95 -0.03
CA LYS A 193 -13.44 11.24 -0.65
C LYS A 193 -12.56 12.31 0.00
N TRP A 194 -12.15 13.29 -0.80
CA TRP A 194 -11.31 14.37 -0.33
C TRP A 194 -11.97 15.13 0.83
N PHE A 195 -11.21 15.35 1.87
CA PHE A 195 -11.56 16.15 3.03
C PHE A 195 -10.88 17.51 2.89
N ASN A 196 -11.62 18.61 2.93
CA ASN A 196 -11.02 19.93 2.98
C ASN A 196 -10.49 20.19 4.41
N PRO A 197 -9.16 20.24 4.62
CA PRO A 197 -8.60 20.47 5.95
C PRO A 197 -8.84 21.89 6.48
N GLU A 198 -9.29 22.81 5.63
CA GLU A 198 -9.60 24.20 6.01
C GLU A 198 -11.04 24.39 6.50
N SER A 199 -11.91 23.45 6.23
CA SER A 199 -13.27 23.41 6.79
C SER A 199 -13.32 22.32 7.82
N ASN A 200 -13.53 22.67 9.10
CA ASN A 200 -13.85 21.69 10.17
C ASN A 200 -15.20 20.99 9.95
N GLU A 201 -15.86 21.25 8.87
CA GLU A 201 -17.07 20.57 8.45
C GLU A 201 -16.69 19.38 7.59
N ARG A 202 -17.07 18.19 8.03
CA ARG A 202 -17.12 16.96 7.21
C ARG A 202 -18.18 17.14 6.11
N GLU A 203 -18.00 18.13 5.26
CA GLU A 203 -18.85 18.31 4.11
C GLU A 203 -18.60 17.14 3.14
N GLN A 204 -19.53 16.19 3.15
CA GLN A 204 -19.74 15.26 2.04
C GLN A 204 -20.28 16.05 0.82
N LYS A 205 -19.66 17.15 0.45
CA LYS A 205 -19.96 17.74 -0.83
C LYS A 205 -19.36 16.82 -1.88
N GLU A 206 -20.22 16.27 -2.70
CA GLU A 206 -19.87 15.84 -4.05
C GLU A 206 -19.37 17.08 -4.78
N THR A 207 -18.10 17.43 -4.54
CA THR A 207 -17.45 18.44 -5.34
C THR A 207 -17.22 17.85 -6.71
N GLU A 208 -17.58 18.58 -7.74
CA GLU A 208 -17.38 18.25 -9.15
C GLU A 208 -15.92 17.90 -9.51
N GLU A 209 -14.98 18.05 -8.59
CA GLU A 209 -13.55 17.80 -8.77
C GLU A 209 -13.06 16.42 -8.32
N GLY A 210 -13.91 15.51 -7.88
CA GLY A 210 -13.61 14.07 -7.74
C GLY A 210 -12.30 13.65 -7.07
N LYS A 211 -11.64 14.52 -6.32
CA LYS A 211 -10.36 14.23 -5.65
C LYS A 211 -10.60 13.28 -4.49
N GLY A 212 -10.15 12.05 -4.66
CA GLY A 212 -10.08 11.05 -3.62
C GLY A 212 -8.64 10.65 -3.36
N PHE A 213 -8.39 10.00 -2.24
CA PHE A 213 -7.12 9.35 -1.96
C PHE A 213 -7.38 7.91 -1.51
N THR A 214 -6.42 7.06 -1.77
CA THR A 214 -6.47 5.68 -1.34
C THR A 214 -5.86 5.55 0.05
N MET A 215 -6.51 4.75 0.90
CA MET A 215 -5.97 4.27 2.16
C MET A 215 -5.70 2.77 2.02
N LEU A 216 -4.49 2.35 2.36
CA LEU A 216 -4.07 0.95 2.37
C LEU A 216 -3.95 0.48 3.82
N TYR A 217 -4.44 -0.71 4.13
CA TYR A 217 -4.53 -1.20 5.50
C TYR A 217 -3.83 -2.55 5.67
N PRO A 218 -2.87 -2.64 6.62
CA PRO A 218 -2.43 -3.94 7.13
C PRO A 218 -3.58 -4.78 7.68
N PHE A 219 -4.53 -4.13 8.35
CA PHE A 219 -5.82 -4.68 8.75
C PHE A 219 -6.84 -3.54 8.97
N ALA A 220 -8.14 -3.85 8.79
CA ALA A 220 -9.23 -2.88 8.83
C ALA A 220 -10.54 -3.52 9.32
N ALA A 221 -10.56 -4.03 10.55
CA ALA A 221 -11.69 -4.81 11.06
C ALA A 221 -13.00 -4.00 11.10
N LYS A 222 -12.98 -2.77 11.62
CA LYS A 222 -14.18 -1.93 11.73
C LYS A 222 -14.64 -1.36 10.38
N ARG A 223 -13.70 -0.92 9.54
CA ARG A 223 -14.03 -0.41 8.21
C ARG A 223 -14.57 -1.51 7.30
N ALA A 224 -13.95 -2.68 7.32
CA ALA A 224 -14.41 -3.84 6.58
C ALA A 224 -15.78 -4.33 7.07
N GLU A 225 -16.03 -4.37 8.40
CA GLU A 225 -17.33 -4.68 8.95
C GLU A 225 -18.43 -3.70 8.46
N ARG A 226 -18.11 -2.40 8.44
CA ARG A 226 -19.02 -1.37 7.92
C ARG A 226 -19.30 -1.56 6.43
N ALA A 227 -18.23 -1.84 5.64
CA ALA A 227 -18.37 -2.11 4.21
C ALA A 227 -19.21 -3.35 3.93
N ALA A 228 -19.02 -4.44 4.70
CA ALA A 228 -19.81 -5.66 4.58
C ALA A 228 -21.30 -5.43 4.93
N LYS A 229 -21.59 -4.65 5.96
CA LYS A 229 -22.98 -4.23 6.29
C LYS A 229 -23.64 -3.45 5.16
N ASN A 230 -22.85 -2.75 4.36
CA ASN A 230 -23.30 -2.02 3.15
C ASN A 230 -23.26 -2.88 1.88
N GLY A 231 -23.08 -4.18 1.99
CA GLY A 231 -23.11 -5.13 0.89
C GLY A 231 -21.77 -5.37 0.18
N ALA A 232 -20.66 -4.81 0.68
CA ALA A 232 -19.34 -5.11 0.12
C ALA A 232 -18.90 -6.54 0.46
N ARG A 233 -18.32 -7.22 -0.52
CA ARG A 233 -17.72 -8.53 -0.33
C ARG A 233 -16.25 -8.38 0.09
N LEU A 234 -15.90 -8.93 1.25
CA LEU A 234 -14.53 -8.92 1.75
C LEU A 234 -13.76 -10.09 1.17
N ARG A 235 -12.59 -9.82 0.60
CA ARG A 235 -11.72 -10.84 -0.01
C ARG A 235 -10.73 -11.44 0.99
N ALA A 236 -10.25 -10.64 1.93
CA ALA A 236 -9.33 -11.10 2.97
C ALA A 236 -9.99 -11.07 4.34
N GLN A 237 -9.66 -12.06 5.17
CA GLN A 237 -10.10 -12.08 6.56
C GLN A 237 -9.46 -10.91 7.32
N GLN A 238 -10.29 -10.10 7.96
CA GLN A 238 -9.86 -9.01 8.80
C GLN A 238 -9.75 -9.44 10.25
N HIS A 239 -8.87 -8.80 11.00
CA HIS A 239 -8.65 -9.06 12.41
C HIS A 239 -8.38 -7.76 13.18
N THR A 240 -8.43 -7.83 14.48
CA THR A 240 -7.98 -6.79 15.40
C THR A 240 -6.70 -7.21 16.07
N VAL A 241 -5.94 -6.26 16.60
CA VAL A 241 -4.71 -6.54 17.36
C VAL A 241 -4.89 -6.03 18.79
N LEU A 242 -4.75 -6.93 19.75
CA LEU A 242 -4.74 -6.58 21.17
C LEU A 242 -3.33 -6.12 21.55
N LEU A 243 -3.20 -4.96 22.17
CA LEU A 243 -1.93 -4.44 22.70
C LEU A 243 -2.04 -4.26 24.21
N LYS A 244 -1.23 -4.99 24.97
CA LYS A 244 -1.05 -4.76 26.41
C LYS A 244 -0.31 -3.44 26.63
N SER A 245 -0.33 -2.95 27.86
CA SER A 245 0.45 -1.78 28.26
C SER A 245 1.92 -1.93 27.84
N GLY A 246 2.45 -0.94 27.14
CA GLY A 246 3.82 -0.90 26.61
C GLY A 246 4.08 -1.79 25.40
N GLU A 247 3.13 -2.60 24.95
CA GLU A 247 3.31 -3.40 23.73
C GLU A 247 3.29 -2.53 22.47
N THR A 248 4.06 -2.99 21.47
CA THR A 248 4.25 -2.31 20.18
C THR A 248 3.90 -3.24 19.04
N VAL A 249 3.17 -2.73 18.06
CA VAL A 249 3.06 -3.35 16.74
C VAL A 249 3.79 -2.51 15.70
N SER A 250 4.45 -3.17 14.74
CA SER A 250 5.25 -2.50 13.71
C SER A 250 4.83 -2.93 12.32
N PHE A 251 4.90 -1.99 11.38
CA PHE A 251 4.65 -2.20 9.96
C PHE A 251 5.79 -1.57 9.17
N SER A 252 6.32 -2.32 8.21
CA SER A 252 7.44 -1.90 7.36
C SER A 252 7.02 -1.87 5.90
N PHE A 253 7.38 -0.80 5.19
CA PHE A 253 7.08 -0.58 3.79
C PHE A 253 8.31 -0.02 3.07
N ALA A 254 8.33 -0.15 1.75
CA ALA A 254 9.33 0.48 0.91
C ALA A 254 8.67 1.18 -0.29
N TYR A 255 9.26 2.31 -0.68
CA TYR A 255 9.07 2.93 -1.97
C TYR A 255 10.28 2.58 -2.85
N LEU A 256 10.02 2.12 -4.08
CA LEU A 256 11.00 1.57 -5.01
C LEU A 256 10.78 2.18 -6.39
N TRP A 257 11.85 2.36 -7.16
CA TRP A 257 11.73 2.77 -8.55
C TRP A 257 11.89 1.58 -9.51
N ALA A 258 11.04 1.56 -10.53
CA ALA A 258 11.29 0.85 -11.77
C ALA A 258 11.43 1.88 -12.91
N ASP A 259 12.26 1.59 -13.90
CA ASP A 259 12.51 2.52 -15.02
C ASP A 259 11.27 2.79 -15.86
N HIS A 260 10.30 1.87 -15.83
CA HIS A 260 9.05 1.97 -16.55
C HIS A 260 8.01 1.05 -15.89
N PHE A 261 6.70 1.36 -16.01
CA PHE A 261 5.65 0.56 -15.38
C PHE A 261 5.66 -0.93 -15.81
N LEU A 262 6.05 -1.24 -17.07
CA LEU A 262 6.22 -2.63 -17.54
C LEU A 262 7.38 -3.38 -16.85
N ARG A 263 8.26 -2.69 -16.14
CA ARG A 263 9.35 -3.26 -15.37
C ARG A 263 9.04 -3.40 -13.89
N ALA A 264 7.91 -2.84 -13.44
CA ALA A 264 7.51 -2.86 -12.03
C ALA A 264 7.42 -4.28 -11.46
N GLY A 265 6.85 -5.24 -12.20
CA GLY A 265 6.76 -6.64 -11.79
C GLY A 265 8.12 -7.28 -11.53
N LYS A 266 9.10 -7.06 -12.44
CA LYS A 266 10.46 -7.54 -12.25
C LYS A 266 11.13 -6.91 -11.02
N ARG A 267 10.96 -5.60 -10.81
CA ARG A 267 11.50 -4.90 -9.64
C ARG A 267 10.90 -5.43 -8.34
N MET A 268 9.59 -5.69 -8.32
CA MET A 268 8.92 -6.31 -7.17
C MET A 268 9.47 -7.72 -6.87
N ALA A 269 9.66 -8.55 -7.91
CA ALA A 269 10.21 -9.89 -7.74
C ALA A 269 11.63 -9.86 -7.15
N GLN A 270 12.46 -8.89 -7.53
CA GLN A 270 13.81 -8.68 -6.98
C GLN A 270 13.77 -8.31 -5.48
N GLU A 271 12.72 -7.64 -5.01
CA GLU A 271 12.51 -7.34 -3.59
C GLU A 271 11.85 -8.49 -2.80
N GLY A 272 11.67 -9.63 -3.44
CA GLY A 272 11.12 -10.83 -2.79
C GLY A 272 9.61 -10.86 -2.68
N LEU A 273 8.88 -10.02 -3.44
CA LEU A 273 7.45 -10.15 -3.61
C LEU A 273 7.15 -11.19 -4.71
N ILE A 274 5.94 -11.71 -4.72
CA ILE A 274 5.45 -12.52 -5.84
C ILE A 274 4.90 -11.59 -6.92
N HIS A 275 5.53 -11.58 -8.08
CA HIS A 275 4.96 -11.01 -9.29
C HIS A 275 4.20 -12.11 -10.04
N ALA A 276 2.91 -11.87 -10.31
CA ALA A 276 2.03 -12.84 -10.96
C ALA A 276 1.54 -12.33 -12.32
N VAL A 277 1.66 -13.18 -13.32
CA VAL A 277 1.10 -12.97 -14.66
C VAL A 277 0.16 -14.12 -14.99
N SER A 278 -1.08 -13.81 -15.30
CA SER A 278 -2.12 -14.77 -15.63
C SER A 278 -2.62 -14.60 -17.07
N ILE A 279 -2.72 -15.70 -17.79
CA ILE A 279 -3.27 -15.74 -19.16
C ILE A 279 -4.49 -16.69 -19.14
N PRO A 280 -5.67 -16.25 -19.58
CA PRO A 280 -5.96 -15.01 -20.31
C PRO A 280 -6.14 -13.77 -19.41
N GLY A 281 -6.08 -13.89 -18.09
CA GLY A 281 -6.25 -12.82 -17.12
C GLY A 281 -6.92 -13.31 -15.85
N TYR A 282 -7.56 -12.38 -15.11
CA TYR A 282 -8.20 -12.70 -13.82
C TYR A 282 -9.73 -12.79 -13.91
N THR A 283 -10.33 -12.39 -15.04
CA THR A 283 -11.74 -12.64 -15.36
C THR A 283 -11.77 -13.57 -16.56
N ILE A 284 -12.32 -14.76 -16.37
CA ILE A 284 -12.20 -15.87 -17.33
C ILE A 284 -13.51 -16.61 -17.48
N PRO A 285 -13.81 -17.18 -18.67
CA PRO A 285 -14.92 -18.11 -18.82
C PRO A 285 -14.69 -19.39 -18.00
N GLN A 286 -15.76 -19.94 -17.41
CA GLN A 286 -15.76 -21.24 -16.72
C GLN A 286 -15.15 -22.33 -17.61
N GLY A 287 -14.34 -23.22 -17.02
CA GLY A 287 -13.68 -24.31 -17.73
C GLY A 287 -12.47 -23.89 -18.58
N THR A 288 -12.19 -22.58 -18.69
CA THR A 288 -11.01 -22.10 -19.43
C THR A 288 -9.72 -22.47 -18.69
N ASN A 289 -8.74 -22.99 -19.41
CA ASN A 289 -7.41 -23.28 -18.86
C ASN A 289 -6.67 -21.96 -18.61
N VAL A 290 -6.24 -21.75 -17.37
CA VAL A 290 -5.45 -20.61 -16.92
C VAL A 290 -3.98 -21.01 -16.87
N GLN A 291 -3.13 -20.21 -17.49
CA GLN A 291 -1.68 -20.31 -17.33
C GLN A 291 -1.22 -19.21 -16.38
N LEU A 292 -0.68 -19.59 -15.22
CA LEU A 292 -0.16 -18.69 -14.20
C LEU A 292 1.36 -18.79 -14.16
N CYS A 293 2.03 -17.66 -14.34
CA CYS A 293 3.46 -17.51 -14.10
C CYS A 293 3.66 -16.67 -12.83
N LEU A 294 4.38 -17.22 -11.87
CA LEU A 294 4.83 -16.52 -10.67
C LEU A 294 6.33 -16.28 -10.76
N GLU A 295 6.78 -15.07 -10.48
CA GLU A 295 8.20 -14.72 -10.42
C GLU A 295 8.54 -14.16 -9.03
N SER A 296 9.65 -14.62 -8.46
CA SER A 296 10.20 -14.12 -7.18
C SER A 296 11.70 -14.41 -7.10
N THR A 297 12.38 -13.85 -6.09
CA THR A 297 13.81 -14.12 -5.86
C THR A 297 14.05 -15.58 -5.46
N TRP A 298 15.25 -16.09 -5.75
CA TRP A 298 15.66 -17.47 -5.45
C TRP A 298 15.64 -17.80 -3.94
N GLY A 299 15.87 -16.81 -3.09
CA GLY A 299 15.94 -16.98 -1.64
C GLY A 299 14.61 -17.24 -0.94
N GLN A 300 13.49 -17.23 -1.67
CA GLN A 300 12.15 -17.42 -1.07
C GLN A 300 11.76 -18.88 -0.80
N GLY A 301 12.63 -19.87 -1.15
CA GLY A 301 12.35 -21.29 -0.94
C GLY A 301 11.29 -21.82 -1.90
N GLU A 302 10.54 -22.85 -1.45
CA GLU A 302 9.49 -23.49 -2.25
C GLU A 302 8.25 -22.59 -2.35
N VAL A 303 7.77 -22.37 -3.58
CA VAL A 303 6.51 -21.67 -3.85
C VAL A 303 5.41 -22.71 -4.02
N LYS A 304 4.39 -22.66 -3.13
CA LYS A 304 3.23 -23.56 -3.15
C LYS A 304 1.97 -22.79 -3.49
N VAL A 305 1.21 -23.28 -4.45
CA VAL A 305 -0.03 -22.67 -4.93
C VAL A 305 -1.21 -23.57 -4.57
N PHE A 306 -2.29 -22.97 -4.05
CA PHE A 306 -3.50 -23.69 -3.67
C PHE A 306 -4.71 -22.96 -4.24
N CYS A 307 -5.71 -23.75 -4.64
CA CYS A 307 -7.06 -23.25 -4.82
C CYS A 307 -7.78 -23.36 -3.48
N ASP A 308 -8.17 -22.24 -2.88
CA ASP A 308 -8.73 -22.22 -1.51
C ASP A 308 -10.03 -23.01 -1.38
N GLU A 309 -10.84 -23.09 -2.43
CA GLU A 309 -12.09 -23.85 -2.44
C GLU A 309 -11.85 -25.35 -2.32
N SER A 310 -10.89 -25.88 -3.07
CA SER A 310 -10.55 -27.29 -3.07
C SER A 310 -9.54 -27.69 -1.98
N LYS A 311 -8.83 -26.67 -1.41
CA LYS A 311 -7.67 -26.86 -0.52
C LYS A 311 -6.59 -27.78 -1.10
N LYS A 312 -6.64 -28.05 -2.40
CA LYS A 312 -5.69 -28.93 -3.10
C LYS A 312 -4.53 -28.09 -3.62
N PRO A 313 -3.29 -28.57 -3.51
CA PRO A 313 -2.15 -27.94 -4.14
C PRO A 313 -2.26 -28.04 -5.66
N ILE A 314 -1.93 -26.96 -6.34
CA ILE A 314 -1.75 -26.93 -7.80
C ILE A 314 -0.28 -27.24 -8.07
N SER A 315 -0.03 -28.27 -8.88
CA SER A 315 1.32 -28.71 -9.17
C SER A 315 2.03 -27.71 -10.08
N CYS A 316 3.28 -27.37 -9.75
CA CYS A 316 4.14 -26.62 -10.63
C CYS A 316 4.52 -27.47 -11.85
N ILE A 317 4.26 -26.98 -13.06
CA ILE A 317 4.52 -27.70 -14.31
C ILE A 317 6.02 -27.61 -14.70
N ARG A 318 6.57 -26.42 -14.54
CA ARG A 318 7.98 -26.15 -14.83
C ARG A 318 8.46 -24.95 -14.03
N THR A 319 9.78 -24.86 -13.92
CA THR A 319 10.46 -23.67 -13.39
C THR A 319 11.48 -23.18 -14.39
N LYS A 320 11.78 -21.90 -14.36
CA LYS A 320 12.81 -21.25 -15.20
C LYS A 320 13.61 -20.27 -14.33
N GLU A 321 14.91 -20.39 -14.34
CA GLU A 321 15.81 -19.41 -13.76
C GLU A 321 15.92 -18.21 -14.70
N CYS A 322 15.86 -17.01 -14.14
CA CYS A 322 15.94 -15.77 -14.89
C CYS A 322 17.24 -15.03 -14.56
N GLU A 323 17.66 -14.17 -15.46
CA GLU A 323 18.68 -13.16 -15.14
C GLU A 323 18.19 -12.31 -13.97
N SER A 324 19.05 -11.84 -13.10
CA SER A 324 18.73 -10.99 -11.94
C SER A 324 18.24 -11.74 -10.70
N ASP A 325 18.75 -12.95 -10.45
CA ASP A 325 18.48 -13.73 -9.24
C ASP A 325 16.99 -14.00 -8.96
N THR A 326 16.13 -14.02 -10.01
CA THR A 326 14.73 -14.40 -9.91
C THR A 326 14.47 -15.76 -10.56
N LYS A 327 13.39 -16.40 -10.13
CA LYS A 327 12.92 -17.68 -10.65
C LYS A 327 11.43 -17.61 -10.99
N GLN A 328 11.08 -18.14 -12.15
CA GLN A 328 9.71 -18.26 -12.60
C GLN A 328 9.19 -19.67 -12.35
N TYR A 329 7.92 -19.75 -11.89
CA TYR A 329 7.17 -20.95 -11.61
C TYR A 329 5.89 -20.93 -12.45
N PHE A 330 5.62 -22.00 -13.19
CA PHE A 330 4.48 -22.09 -14.10
C PHE A 330 3.46 -23.11 -13.59
N TYR A 331 2.19 -22.71 -13.61
CA TYR A 331 1.05 -23.48 -13.17
C TYR A 331 -0.06 -23.45 -14.22
N GLU A 332 -0.87 -24.51 -14.28
CA GLU A 332 -2.10 -24.55 -15.08
C GLU A 332 -3.24 -25.06 -14.23
N PHE A 333 -4.42 -24.46 -14.38
CA PHE A 333 -5.65 -24.86 -13.70
C PHE A 333 -6.87 -24.27 -14.41
N SER A 334 -8.06 -24.77 -14.07
CA SER A 334 -9.36 -24.23 -14.49
C SER A 334 -10.29 -24.11 -13.30
N PHE A 335 -11.35 -23.31 -13.44
CA PHE A 335 -12.42 -23.24 -12.46
C PHE A 335 -13.69 -23.81 -13.04
N GLU A 336 -14.27 -24.79 -12.31
CA GLU A 336 -15.48 -25.51 -12.73
C GLU A 336 -16.77 -24.85 -12.25
N THR A 337 -16.68 -23.84 -11.38
CA THR A 337 -17.83 -23.11 -10.83
C THR A 337 -17.74 -21.63 -11.17
N LEU A 338 -18.91 -21.00 -11.32
CA LEU A 338 -19.01 -19.56 -11.57
C LEU A 338 -18.75 -18.76 -10.30
N GLY A 339 -18.25 -17.54 -10.46
CA GLY A 339 -18.07 -16.58 -9.38
C GLY A 339 -16.62 -16.34 -9.02
N GLU A 340 -16.39 -15.85 -7.81
CA GLU A 340 -15.05 -15.53 -7.32
C GLU A 340 -14.33 -16.77 -6.78
N HIS A 341 -13.05 -16.87 -7.12
CA HIS A 341 -12.12 -17.89 -6.68
C HIS A 341 -10.85 -17.25 -6.14
N THR A 342 -10.29 -17.82 -5.08
CA THR A 342 -9.04 -17.36 -4.51
C THR A 342 -7.94 -18.40 -4.73
N ILE A 343 -6.83 -17.95 -5.28
CA ILE A 343 -5.59 -18.71 -5.35
C ILE A 343 -4.67 -18.19 -4.25
N SER A 344 -4.32 -19.04 -3.28
CA SER A 344 -3.34 -18.70 -2.26
C SER A 344 -1.96 -19.23 -2.62
N ILE A 345 -0.94 -18.42 -2.40
CA ILE A 345 0.46 -18.69 -2.70
C ILE A 345 1.23 -18.59 -1.39
N ARG A 346 1.86 -19.67 -0.99
CA ARG A 346 2.74 -19.71 0.18
C ARG A 346 4.19 -19.73 -0.29
N TYR A 347 5.02 -18.87 0.29
CA TYR A 347 6.41 -18.72 -0.09
C TYR A 347 7.25 -18.21 1.09
N GLY A 348 8.57 -18.30 0.99
CA GLY A 348 9.44 -17.95 2.11
C GLY A 348 9.15 -18.78 3.36
N LYS A 349 9.40 -18.20 4.53
CA LYS A 349 9.18 -18.92 5.80
C LYS A 349 7.71 -18.98 6.20
N GLN A 350 6.95 -17.88 6.04
CA GLN A 350 5.54 -17.78 6.45
C GLN A 350 4.74 -16.80 5.60
N LYS A 351 5.29 -16.33 4.46
CA LYS A 351 4.64 -15.34 3.62
C LYS A 351 3.50 -15.96 2.82
N GLN A 352 2.45 -15.17 2.61
CA GLN A 352 1.29 -15.53 1.79
C GLN A 352 0.95 -14.42 0.82
N ALA A 353 0.63 -14.80 -0.42
CA ALA A 353 0.04 -13.92 -1.41
C ALA A 353 -1.28 -14.51 -1.90
N TYR A 354 -2.17 -13.64 -2.35
CA TYR A 354 -3.49 -14.02 -2.83
C TYR A 354 -3.74 -13.42 -4.21
N LEU A 355 -4.31 -14.24 -5.10
CA LEU A 355 -4.82 -13.81 -6.40
C LEU A 355 -6.31 -14.11 -6.44
N TYR A 356 -7.07 -13.17 -6.99
CA TYR A 356 -8.53 -13.25 -7.04
C TYR A 356 -8.98 -13.36 -8.49
N TYR A 357 -9.66 -14.46 -8.80
CA TYR A 357 -10.21 -14.74 -10.12
C TYR A 357 -11.73 -14.61 -10.09
N PHE A 358 -12.30 -14.30 -11.23
CA PHE A 358 -13.75 -14.32 -11.44
C PHE A 358 -14.09 -15.16 -12.65
N ALA A 359 -14.73 -16.33 -12.42
CA ALA A 359 -15.20 -17.20 -13.49
C ALA A 359 -16.58 -16.76 -13.96
N THR A 360 -16.68 -16.42 -15.23
CA THR A 360 -17.93 -16.00 -15.91
C THR A 360 -18.56 -17.17 -16.66
N GLN A 361 -19.80 -17.00 -17.11
CA GLN A 361 -20.39 -17.92 -18.08
C GLN A 361 -19.56 -17.94 -19.37
N PRO A 362 -19.47 -19.09 -20.06
CA PRO A 362 -18.87 -19.17 -21.38
C PRO A 362 -19.56 -18.23 -22.37
N VAL A 363 -18.78 -17.63 -23.27
CA VAL A 363 -19.30 -16.64 -24.22
C VAL A 363 -20.41 -17.23 -25.11
N GLU A 364 -20.30 -18.51 -25.45
CA GLU A 364 -21.28 -19.25 -26.25
C GLU A 364 -22.67 -19.35 -25.58
N THR A 365 -22.76 -19.17 -24.27
CA THR A 365 -24.02 -19.21 -23.52
C THR A 365 -24.70 -17.85 -23.38
N LEU A 366 -24.06 -16.78 -23.84
CA LEU A 366 -24.57 -15.40 -23.76
C LEU A 366 -25.34 -14.96 -25.00
N TRP A 367 -25.44 -15.82 -26.03
CA TRP A 367 -26.10 -15.54 -27.30
C TRP A 367 -27.25 -16.53 -27.57
#